data_8b2adc8b4d723e62027f8c2031b95b08
#
_entry.id   8b2adc8b4d723e62027f8c2031b95b08
#
_cell.length_a   1.000
_cell.length_b   1.000
_cell.length_c   1.000
_cell.angle_alpha   90.00
_cell.angle_beta   90.00
_cell.angle_gamma   90.00
#
_symmetry.space_group_name_H-M   'P 1'
#
loop_
_entity.id
_entity.type
_entity.pdbx_description
1 polymer ?
#
loop_
_entity_poly.entity_id
_entity_poly.type
_entity_poly.pdbx_seq_one_letter_code
_entity_poly.pdbx_strand_id
1 'polypeptide(L)'
;MSAAAAIDADWPRGHTRNATMPNFRDPPKCDSIRVDCSLDGLLSRQLTKLQSPETVIFAEYPEIPGVEFLSRAHVADKYDAHMHDCFTIGVTLEGSEHFWCRGAEQVATIGDIALLNPYDVHKGGPGRAGCWSYNTIYARSEVLEAAKNELFKPSHRTLQFSTVVVTDPPVAIAVGALQTEMCRADSALERQGLVLSLLSVLVARYSNVTAVPRKFQLEPLAVRKVRDFIHANYADNVSLDDLSECSGLSPFHLLRTFRRAIGMPPHAYLRQIRVEQAKQLLAVGTPISEAAAATGFVDQSHLNRVFKRILGMTPGAYAAVSRIGA
;
A
#
# COMPACT_ATOMS: atom_id res chain seq x y z
N MET A 1 12.14 -44.33 -20.75
CA MET A 1 12.08 -45.10 -19.49
C MET A 1 12.00 -44.12 -18.35
N SER A 2 10.93 -44.26 -17.64
CA SER A 2 10.31 -43.39 -16.66
C SER A 2 11.18 -43.14 -15.41
N ALA A 3 11.32 -41.87 -15.01
CA ALA A 3 11.83 -41.45 -13.70
C ALA A 3 10.64 -41.02 -12.84
N ALA A 4 9.78 -41.96 -12.50
CA ALA A 4 8.68 -41.82 -11.57
C ALA A 4 8.76 -42.98 -10.56
N ALA A 5 9.71 -42.91 -9.64
CA ALA A 5 9.74 -43.78 -8.44
C ALA A 5 10.88 -43.33 -7.52
N ALA A 6 10.62 -42.40 -6.61
CA ALA A 6 11.30 -42.22 -5.31
C ALA A 6 10.71 -41.04 -4.54
N ILE A 7 9.43 -41.09 -4.19
CA ILE A 7 8.87 -40.27 -3.10
C ILE A 7 7.87 -41.18 -2.36
N ASP A 8 8.40 -42.09 -1.57
CA ASP A 8 7.62 -42.82 -0.55
C ASP A 8 8.61 -43.29 0.53
N ALA A 9 8.84 -42.45 1.53
CA ALA A 9 9.28 -42.90 2.85
C ALA A 9 9.16 -41.73 3.82
N ASP A 10 8.39 -41.96 4.89
CA ASP A 10 8.29 -41.23 6.14
C ASP A 10 7.42 -39.95 6.19
N TRP A 11 6.15 -40.11 5.95
CA TRP A 11 5.13 -39.29 6.54
C TRP A 11 4.32 -40.11 7.57
N PRO A 12 4.28 -39.73 8.86
CA PRO A 12 3.47 -40.44 9.85
C PRO A 12 1.98 -40.28 9.53
N ARG A 13 1.33 -41.38 9.12
CA ARG A 13 -0.12 -41.48 9.03
C ARG A 13 -0.66 -41.61 10.46
N GLY A 14 -1.36 -40.57 10.89
CA GLY A 14 -2.17 -40.72 12.10
C GLY A 14 -2.39 -39.39 12.84
N HIS A 15 -3.51 -38.79 12.59
CA HIS A 15 -4.58 -38.38 13.51
C HIS A 15 -5.36 -37.22 12.87
N THR A 16 -6.50 -37.61 12.27
CA THR A 16 -7.64 -36.70 12.04
C THR A 16 -8.14 -36.24 13.42
N ARG A 17 -7.77 -35.04 13.84
CA ARG A 17 -8.53 -34.25 14.78
C ARG A 17 -8.63 -32.83 14.22
N ASN A 18 -9.88 -32.34 14.12
CA ASN A 18 -10.25 -30.99 13.83
C ASN A 18 -9.35 -29.99 14.60
N ALA A 19 -8.28 -29.54 13.97
CA ALA A 19 -7.58 -28.36 14.39
C ALA A 19 -8.33 -27.18 13.73
N THR A 20 -9.20 -26.56 14.48
CA THR A 20 -9.75 -25.26 14.19
C THR A 20 -8.57 -24.33 13.98
N MET A 21 -8.38 -23.84 12.76
CA MET A 21 -7.37 -22.83 12.43
C MET A 21 -7.53 -21.67 13.41
N PRO A 22 -6.45 -21.12 13.99
CA PRO A 22 -6.54 -19.86 14.69
C PRO A 22 -6.98 -18.81 13.68
N ASN A 23 -8.18 -18.29 13.92
CA ASN A 23 -8.69 -17.12 13.21
C ASN A 23 -7.71 -15.99 13.52
N PHE A 24 -7.06 -15.43 12.50
CA PHE A 24 -6.15 -14.27 12.61
C PHE A 24 -6.83 -13.00 13.16
N ARG A 25 -8.09 -13.13 13.61
CA ARG A 25 -8.85 -12.08 14.30
C ARG A 25 -8.42 -11.84 15.74
N ASP A 26 -7.67 -12.77 16.34
CA ASP A 26 -7.07 -12.55 17.65
C ASP A 26 -5.56 -12.45 17.48
N PRO A 27 -4.99 -11.23 17.38
CA PRO A 27 -3.56 -11.05 17.52
C PRO A 27 -3.16 -11.58 18.91
N PRO A 28 -1.98 -12.20 19.06
CA PRO A 28 -1.49 -12.52 20.39
C PRO A 28 -1.60 -11.24 21.22
N LYS A 29 -2.05 -11.38 22.49
CA LYS A 29 -2.17 -10.27 23.43
C LYS A 29 -0.80 -9.65 23.68
N CYS A 30 -0.34 -8.89 22.73
CA CYS A 30 0.73 -7.94 22.87
C CYS A 30 0.02 -6.60 23.01
N ASP A 31 0.34 -5.83 24.04
CA ASP A 31 -0.25 -4.52 24.27
C ASP A 31 -0.19 -3.73 22.97
N SER A 32 -1.35 -3.53 22.35
CA SER A 32 -1.48 -2.82 21.10
C SER A 32 -1.10 -1.36 21.36
N ILE A 33 0.13 -1.01 21.06
CA ILE A 33 0.57 0.38 21.02
C ILE A 33 -0.19 1.01 19.86
N ARG A 34 -1.22 1.79 20.17
CA ARG A 34 -1.77 2.75 19.21
C ARG A 34 -0.63 3.68 18.84
N VAL A 35 -0.11 3.55 17.62
CA VAL A 35 0.94 4.45 17.14
C VAL A 35 0.29 5.79 16.89
N ASP A 36 0.67 6.76 17.72
CA ASP A 36 0.54 8.16 17.38
C ASP A 36 1.43 8.41 16.14
N CYS A 37 0.80 8.64 14.99
CA CYS A 37 1.46 8.92 13.70
C CYS A 37 2.09 10.32 13.66
N SER A 38 2.51 10.89 14.78
CA SER A 38 3.25 12.14 14.81
C SER A 38 4.70 11.94 14.32
N LEU A 39 5.16 12.85 13.46
CA LEU A 39 6.50 12.83 12.86
C LEU A 39 7.65 12.75 13.89
N ASP A 40 7.46 13.21 15.12
CA ASP A 40 8.47 13.23 16.17
C ASP A 40 8.73 11.85 16.80
N GLY A 41 7.75 10.94 16.73
CA GLY A 41 7.89 9.57 17.23
C GLY A 41 8.71 8.65 16.34
N LEU A 42 8.79 8.92 15.05
CA LEU A 42 9.50 8.09 14.07
C LEU A 42 10.97 8.46 13.90
N LEU A 43 11.32 9.74 14.04
CA LEU A 43 12.71 10.22 13.85
C LEU A 43 13.61 10.02 15.06
N SER A 44 13.05 9.99 16.27
CA SER A 44 13.83 9.81 17.51
C SER A 44 14.27 8.38 17.79
N ARG A 45 13.75 7.38 17.05
CA ARG A 45 14.07 5.95 17.26
C ARG A 45 15.21 5.40 16.38
N GLN A 46 15.78 6.19 15.48
CA GLN A 46 16.86 5.69 14.60
C GLN A 46 18.27 5.68 15.20
N LEU A 47 18.48 6.09 16.45
CA LEU A 47 19.82 6.28 17.01
C LEU A 47 20.20 5.41 18.23
N THR A 48 19.38 4.45 18.65
CA THR A 48 19.79 3.50 19.71
C THR A 48 19.90 2.09 19.12
N LYS A 49 21.04 1.78 18.56
CA LYS A 49 21.44 0.41 18.21
C LYS A 49 21.68 -0.36 19.52
N LEU A 50 21.16 -1.61 19.53
CA LEU A 50 21.34 -2.71 20.45
C LEU A 50 20.29 -2.78 21.61
N GLN A 51 19.38 -3.77 21.45
CA GLN A 51 18.33 -4.21 22.38
C GLN A 51 17.00 -3.41 22.38
N SER A 52 16.48 -3.05 21.22
CA SER A 52 15.08 -2.60 21.16
C SER A 52 14.15 -3.83 21.22
N PRO A 53 13.07 -3.79 22.04
CA PRO A 53 12.08 -4.87 22.05
C PRO A 53 11.44 -5.03 20.67
N GLU A 54 10.98 -6.24 20.37
CA GLU A 54 10.20 -6.50 19.16
C GLU A 54 9.03 -5.52 19.08
N THR A 55 8.84 -4.92 17.91
CA THR A 55 7.73 -4.01 17.65
C THR A 55 6.84 -4.60 16.57
N VAL A 56 5.54 -4.61 16.81
CA VAL A 56 4.52 -5.07 15.86
C VAL A 56 3.56 -3.92 15.60
N ILE A 57 3.35 -3.60 14.33
CA ILE A 57 2.33 -2.62 13.88
C ILE A 57 1.44 -3.34 12.89
N PHE A 58 0.17 -3.45 13.19
CA PHE A 58 -0.84 -3.96 12.29
C PHE A 58 -1.79 -2.84 11.92
N ALA A 59 -2.17 -2.75 10.64
CA ALA A 59 -3.10 -1.75 10.16
C ALA A 59 -4.03 -2.35 9.10
N GLU A 60 -5.30 -2.00 9.19
CA GLU A 60 -6.34 -2.26 8.21
C GLU A 60 -7.10 -0.95 7.96
N TYR A 61 -7.49 -0.72 6.72
CA TYR A 61 -8.19 0.49 6.33
C TYR A 61 -9.54 0.12 5.72
N PRO A 62 -10.66 0.61 6.28
CA PRO A 62 -12.01 0.27 5.80
C PRO A 62 -12.24 0.58 4.33
N GLU A 63 -11.57 1.63 3.82
CA GLU A 63 -11.64 2.05 2.42
C GLU A 63 -10.83 1.18 1.46
N ILE A 64 -10.07 0.20 1.97
CA ILE A 64 -9.27 -0.73 1.16
C ILE A 64 -9.56 -2.17 1.64
N PRO A 65 -10.80 -2.64 1.49
CA PRO A 65 -11.18 -3.96 1.99
C PRO A 65 -10.35 -5.06 1.34
N GLY A 66 -9.93 -6.02 2.16
CA GLY A 66 -9.14 -7.16 1.70
C GLY A 66 -7.65 -6.90 1.55
N VAL A 67 -7.14 -5.78 2.10
CA VAL A 67 -5.71 -5.50 2.20
C VAL A 67 -5.36 -5.15 3.64
N GLU A 68 -4.38 -5.86 4.19
CA GLU A 68 -3.88 -5.69 5.54
C GLU A 68 -2.37 -5.41 5.50
N PHE A 69 -1.87 -4.69 6.49
CA PHE A 69 -0.48 -4.27 6.59
C PHE A 69 0.10 -4.72 7.92
N LEU A 70 1.27 -5.35 7.87
CA LEU A 70 2.02 -5.75 9.04
C LEU A 70 3.44 -5.19 8.94
N SER A 71 3.90 -4.52 9.98
CA SER A 71 5.31 -4.16 10.15
C SER A 71 5.82 -4.82 11.42
N ARG A 72 6.94 -5.52 11.33
CA ARG A 72 7.61 -6.12 12.48
C ARG A 72 9.08 -5.73 12.48
N ALA A 73 9.58 -5.33 13.63
CA ALA A 73 10.97 -4.98 13.81
C ALA A 73 11.61 -5.85 14.89
N HIS A 74 12.88 -6.21 14.66
CA HIS A 74 13.73 -6.98 15.57
C HIS A 74 13.17 -8.37 15.93
N VAL A 75 12.51 -9.03 14.97
CA VAL A 75 11.97 -10.37 15.16
C VAL A 75 13.11 -11.38 15.31
N ALA A 76 13.14 -12.10 16.42
CA ALA A 76 14.10 -13.16 16.70
C ALA A 76 13.49 -14.56 16.60
N ASP A 77 12.16 -14.66 16.58
CA ASP A 77 11.44 -15.93 16.57
C ASP A 77 11.47 -16.60 15.20
N LYS A 78 11.41 -17.91 15.22
CA LYS A 78 11.18 -18.73 14.04
C LYS A 78 9.68 -19.06 13.95
N TYR A 79 9.20 -19.07 12.73
CA TYR A 79 7.83 -19.48 12.43
C TYR A 79 7.80 -20.96 12.05
N ASP A 80 6.90 -21.68 12.67
CA ASP A 80 6.53 -23.03 12.25
C ASP A 80 5.87 -23.02 10.87
N ALA A 81 5.72 -24.21 10.27
CA ALA A 81 5.07 -24.34 8.98
C ALA A 81 3.62 -23.85 9.04
N HIS A 82 3.31 -22.84 8.25
CA HIS A 82 1.98 -22.21 8.16
C HIS A 82 1.72 -21.71 6.73
N MET A 83 0.51 -21.25 6.49
CA MET A 83 0.07 -20.69 5.21
C MET A 83 -0.97 -19.61 5.45
N HIS A 84 -1.16 -18.75 4.45
CA HIS A 84 -2.20 -17.72 4.43
C HIS A 84 -3.18 -17.99 3.30
N ASP A 85 -4.43 -17.55 3.41
CA ASP A 85 -5.47 -17.63 2.39
C ASP A 85 -5.43 -16.44 1.41
N CYS A 86 -4.40 -15.62 1.51
CA CYS A 86 -4.18 -14.40 0.74
C CYS A 86 -2.76 -14.35 0.15
N PHE A 87 -2.53 -13.45 -0.78
CA PHE A 87 -1.20 -13.12 -1.25
C PHE A 87 -0.42 -12.40 -0.16
N THR A 88 0.82 -12.83 0.06
CA THR A 88 1.74 -12.21 1.02
C THR A 88 2.89 -11.56 0.26
N ILE A 89 3.06 -10.26 0.44
CA ILE A 89 4.11 -9.45 -0.19
C ILE A 89 4.95 -8.84 0.93
N GLY A 90 6.09 -9.45 1.23
CA GLY A 90 6.99 -9.02 2.30
C GLY A 90 8.24 -8.36 1.75
N VAL A 91 8.74 -7.29 2.38
CA VAL A 91 10.05 -6.72 2.10
C VAL A 91 10.91 -6.76 3.36
N THR A 92 12.14 -7.26 3.23
CA THR A 92 13.13 -7.26 4.31
C THR A 92 13.75 -5.88 4.43
N LEU A 93 13.68 -5.28 5.63
CA LEU A 93 14.19 -3.94 5.93
C LEU A 93 15.54 -3.99 6.67
N GLU A 94 15.71 -4.99 7.55
CA GLU A 94 16.95 -5.23 8.30
C GLU A 94 17.19 -6.73 8.45
N GLY A 95 18.47 -7.12 8.52
CA GLY A 95 18.84 -8.52 8.67
C GLY A 95 18.58 -9.35 7.42
N SER A 96 18.13 -10.58 7.61
CA SER A 96 17.73 -11.50 6.53
C SER A 96 16.72 -12.50 7.07
N GLU A 97 15.83 -12.96 6.19
CA GLU A 97 14.93 -14.08 6.43
C GLU A 97 15.46 -15.32 5.70
N HIS A 98 15.52 -16.46 6.41
CA HIS A 98 15.78 -17.77 5.84
C HIS A 98 14.52 -18.62 6.02
N PHE A 99 13.91 -19.03 4.93
CA PHE A 99 12.65 -19.76 4.98
C PHE A 99 12.54 -20.81 3.88
N TRP A 100 11.79 -21.86 4.15
CA TRP A 100 11.44 -22.88 3.19
C TRP A 100 10.08 -22.56 2.56
N CYS A 101 9.98 -22.60 1.24
CA CYS A 101 8.75 -22.41 0.51
C CYS A 101 8.80 -23.12 -0.85
N ARG A 102 7.69 -23.69 -1.30
CA ARG A 102 7.58 -24.37 -2.61
C ARG A 102 8.69 -25.39 -2.87
N GLY A 103 9.08 -26.17 -1.87
CA GLY A 103 10.06 -27.26 -2.01
C GLY A 103 11.52 -26.83 -1.97
N ALA A 104 11.83 -25.56 -1.69
CA ALA A 104 13.19 -25.05 -1.67
C ALA A 104 13.44 -24.10 -0.50
N GLU A 105 14.68 -24.06 -0.05
CA GLU A 105 15.13 -23.00 0.87
C GLU A 105 15.25 -21.68 0.11
N GLN A 106 14.78 -20.63 0.73
CA GLN A 106 14.76 -19.25 0.25
C GLN A 106 15.55 -18.37 1.21
N VAL A 107 16.18 -17.36 0.70
CA VAL A 107 16.83 -16.31 1.50
C VAL A 107 16.40 -14.97 0.96
N ALA A 108 15.84 -14.14 1.83
CA ALA A 108 15.52 -12.75 1.54
C ALA A 108 16.41 -11.85 2.39
N THR A 109 17.21 -11.02 1.73
CA THR A 109 18.10 -10.03 2.36
C THR A 109 17.49 -8.64 2.29
N ILE A 110 18.17 -7.64 2.86
CA ILE A 110 17.70 -6.25 2.84
C ILE A 110 17.36 -5.79 1.42
N GLY A 111 16.14 -5.36 1.20
CA GLY A 111 15.64 -4.89 -0.10
C GLY A 111 15.13 -6.01 -1.02
N ASP A 112 15.17 -7.27 -0.60
CA ASP A 112 14.48 -8.33 -1.31
C ASP A 112 13.00 -8.38 -0.93
N ILE A 113 12.18 -8.81 -1.89
CA ILE A 113 10.73 -8.92 -1.75
C ILE A 113 10.36 -10.41 -1.80
N ALA A 114 9.72 -10.91 -0.75
CA ALA A 114 9.11 -12.23 -0.71
C ALA A 114 7.68 -12.15 -1.27
N LEU A 115 7.35 -13.03 -2.22
CA LEU A 115 6.07 -13.09 -2.91
C LEU A 115 5.47 -14.49 -2.74
N LEU A 116 4.50 -14.64 -1.84
CA LEU A 116 3.82 -15.89 -1.58
C LEU A 116 2.40 -15.87 -2.15
N ASN A 117 1.99 -16.97 -2.74
CA ASN A 117 0.61 -17.15 -3.18
C ASN A 117 -0.27 -17.64 -2.02
N PRO A 118 -1.58 -17.49 -2.14
CA PRO A 118 -2.51 -18.15 -1.23
C PRO A 118 -2.18 -19.63 -1.08
N TYR A 119 -2.19 -20.09 0.17
CA TYR A 119 -1.91 -21.48 0.56
C TYR A 119 -0.47 -21.99 0.30
N ASP A 120 0.48 -21.12 -0.06
CA ASP A 120 1.89 -21.48 -0.05
C ASP A 120 2.33 -21.79 1.40
N VAL A 121 2.61 -23.05 1.68
CA VAL A 121 3.16 -23.45 2.98
C VAL A 121 4.59 -22.96 3.08
N HIS A 122 4.89 -22.25 4.16
CA HIS A 122 6.24 -21.74 4.43
C HIS A 122 6.57 -21.80 5.92
N LYS A 123 7.86 -21.89 6.23
CA LYS A 123 8.43 -21.89 7.57
C LYS A 123 9.79 -21.25 7.54
N GLY A 124 10.15 -20.49 8.54
CA GLY A 124 11.45 -19.84 8.56
C GLY A 124 11.63 -18.90 9.72
N GLY A 125 12.58 -18.00 9.60
CA GLY A 125 12.90 -17.02 10.62
C GLY A 125 14.16 -16.24 10.30
N PRO A 126 14.74 -15.54 11.30
CA PRO A 126 15.92 -14.72 11.10
C PRO A 126 17.12 -15.55 10.65
N GLY A 127 17.91 -14.98 9.76
CA GLY A 127 19.18 -15.57 9.34
C GLY A 127 20.28 -15.40 10.40
N ARG A 128 21.53 -15.37 9.95
CA ARG A 128 22.70 -15.36 10.85
C ARG A 128 22.79 -14.18 11.81
N ALA A 129 22.15 -13.06 11.49
CA ALA A 129 22.11 -11.88 12.37
C ALA A 129 21.27 -12.08 13.64
N GLY A 130 20.50 -13.17 13.72
CA GLY A 130 19.67 -13.51 14.87
C GLY A 130 18.38 -12.70 15.00
N CYS A 131 18.19 -11.64 14.23
CA CYS A 131 16.95 -10.87 14.12
C CYS A 131 16.78 -10.29 12.72
N TRP A 132 15.56 -9.90 12.38
CA TRP A 132 15.19 -9.27 11.12
C TRP A 132 14.01 -8.33 11.31
N SER A 133 13.88 -7.37 10.39
CA SER A 133 12.76 -6.43 10.37
C SER A 133 12.14 -6.43 8.97
N TYR A 134 10.82 -6.36 8.90
CA TYR A 134 10.11 -6.44 7.62
C TYR A 134 8.77 -5.72 7.64
N ASN A 135 8.33 -5.33 6.44
CA ASN A 135 6.97 -4.90 6.17
C ASN A 135 6.28 -5.91 5.26
N THR A 136 5.04 -6.23 5.56
CA THR A 136 4.23 -7.18 4.77
C THR A 136 2.88 -6.57 4.43
N ILE A 137 2.44 -6.84 3.20
CA ILE A 137 1.10 -6.58 2.70
C ILE A 137 0.44 -7.94 2.49
N TYR A 138 -0.70 -8.13 3.14
CA TYR A 138 -1.59 -9.25 2.88
C TYR A 138 -2.71 -8.74 1.99
N ALA A 139 -2.91 -9.38 0.84
CA ALA A 139 -3.92 -8.96 -0.11
C ALA A 139 -4.77 -10.15 -0.57
N ARG A 140 -6.07 -10.06 -0.41
CA ARG A 140 -7.00 -11.12 -0.85
C ARG A 140 -6.94 -11.30 -2.35
N SER A 141 -7.24 -12.52 -2.79
CA SER A 141 -7.17 -12.90 -4.21
C SER A 141 -8.02 -12.00 -5.10
N GLU A 142 -9.18 -11.57 -4.64
CA GLU A 142 -10.11 -10.73 -5.40
C GLU A 142 -9.47 -9.38 -5.77
N VAL A 143 -8.66 -8.82 -4.87
CA VAL A 143 -8.00 -7.52 -5.09
C VAL A 143 -6.95 -7.62 -6.20
N LEU A 144 -6.10 -8.66 -6.17
CA LEU A 144 -5.08 -8.85 -7.21
C LEU A 144 -5.71 -9.32 -8.53
N GLU A 145 -6.75 -10.14 -8.50
CA GLU A 145 -7.49 -10.54 -9.69
C GLU A 145 -8.17 -9.33 -10.36
N ALA A 146 -8.69 -8.38 -9.60
CA ALA A 146 -9.21 -7.13 -10.14
C ALA A 146 -8.10 -6.35 -10.88
N ALA A 147 -6.90 -6.22 -10.28
CA ALA A 147 -5.75 -5.60 -10.94
C ALA A 147 -5.34 -6.35 -12.23
N LYS A 148 -5.32 -7.68 -12.19
CA LYS A 148 -5.03 -8.51 -13.36
C LYS A 148 -6.03 -8.25 -14.50
N ASN A 149 -7.32 -8.25 -14.21
CA ASN A 149 -8.38 -8.06 -15.18
C ASN A 149 -8.34 -6.68 -15.86
N GLU A 150 -7.80 -5.69 -15.16
CA GLU A 150 -7.58 -4.37 -15.71
C GLU A 150 -6.33 -4.28 -16.60
N LEU A 151 -5.26 -4.96 -16.22
CA LEU A 151 -3.98 -4.89 -16.91
C LEU A 151 -3.96 -5.77 -18.17
N PHE A 152 -4.64 -6.89 -18.13
CA PHE A 152 -4.57 -7.93 -19.16
C PHE A 152 -5.94 -8.27 -19.73
N LYS A 153 -5.96 -8.80 -20.95
CA LYS A 153 -7.16 -9.39 -21.50
C LYS A 153 -7.63 -10.58 -20.66
N PRO A 154 -8.93 -10.86 -20.62
CA PRO A 154 -9.46 -11.99 -19.85
C PRO A 154 -8.65 -13.28 -20.10
N SER A 155 -8.27 -13.93 -19.02
CA SER A 155 -7.52 -15.18 -19.03
C SER A 155 -8.12 -16.10 -17.97
N HIS A 156 -8.28 -17.40 -18.32
CA HIS A 156 -8.72 -18.43 -17.37
C HIS A 156 -7.63 -18.84 -16.36
N ARG A 157 -6.41 -18.30 -16.51
CA ARG A 157 -5.32 -18.61 -15.57
C ARG A 157 -5.53 -17.85 -14.27
N THR A 158 -5.50 -18.58 -13.16
CA THR A 158 -5.42 -18.01 -11.83
C THR A 158 -4.13 -17.23 -11.70
N LEU A 159 -4.21 -16.05 -11.12
CA LEU A 159 -3.04 -15.24 -10.82
C LEU A 159 -2.15 -15.95 -9.80
N GLN A 160 -0.88 -16.04 -10.10
CA GLN A 160 0.15 -16.53 -9.18
C GLN A 160 1.45 -15.76 -9.41
N PHE A 161 2.18 -15.53 -8.35
CA PHE A 161 3.57 -15.09 -8.44
C PHE A 161 4.47 -16.30 -8.78
N SER A 162 5.24 -16.18 -9.85
CA SER A 162 6.08 -17.28 -10.33
C SER A 162 7.33 -17.50 -9.49
N THR A 163 7.87 -16.42 -8.93
CA THR A 163 9.09 -16.41 -8.13
C THR A 163 8.76 -16.09 -6.68
N VAL A 164 9.44 -16.77 -5.74
CA VAL A 164 9.21 -16.57 -4.29
C VAL A 164 9.97 -15.36 -3.76
N VAL A 165 11.23 -15.15 -4.18
CA VAL A 165 12.03 -13.99 -3.78
C VAL A 165 12.50 -13.25 -5.01
N VAL A 166 12.32 -11.93 -5.02
CA VAL A 166 12.76 -11.05 -6.12
C VAL A 166 13.56 -9.87 -5.56
N THR A 167 14.58 -9.47 -6.31
CA THR A 167 15.39 -8.26 -6.03
C THR A 167 14.98 -7.18 -7.04
N ASP A 168 14.23 -6.18 -6.60
CA ASP A 168 13.80 -5.02 -7.42
C ASP A 168 13.79 -3.77 -6.53
N PRO A 169 14.90 -3.03 -6.45
CA PRO A 169 15.05 -1.93 -5.51
C PRO A 169 13.94 -0.87 -5.59
N PRO A 170 13.49 -0.41 -6.78
CA PRO A 170 12.38 0.54 -6.86
C PRO A 170 11.08 0.02 -6.25
N VAL A 171 10.76 -1.26 -6.46
CA VAL A 171 9.55 -1.88 -5.91
C VAL A 171 9.71 -2.15 -4.41
N ALA A 172 10.89 -2.61 -3.97
CA ALA A 172 11.20 -2.81 -2.56
C ALA A 172 11.04 -1.51 -1.74
N ILE A 173 11.54 -0.40 -2.27
CA ILE A 173 11.36 0.93 -1.67
C ILE A 173 9.87 1.27 -1.57
N ALA A 174 9.09 1.03 -2.62
CA ALA A 174 7.66 1.32 -2.63
C ALA A 174 6.88 0.44 -1.62
N VAL A 175 7.19 -0.85 -1.54
CA VAL A 175 6.59 -1.77 -0.54
C VAL A 175 6.98 -1.34 0.88
N GLY A 176 8.27 -1.06 1.10
CA GLY A 176 8.80 -0.66 2.41
C GLY A 176 8.24 0.67 2.91
N ALA A 177 8.04 1.62 2.02
CA ALA A 177 7.51 2.95 2.37
C ALA A 177 5.99 2.99 2.50
N LEU A 178 5.27 2.00 1.93
CA LEU A 178 3.81 2.10 1.76
C LEU A 178 3.10 2.37 3.09
N GLN A 179 3.42 1.63 4.16
CA GLN A 179 2.75 1.82 5.46
C GLN A 179 2.97 3.23 6.02
N THR A 180 4.17 3.77 5.88
CA THR A 180 4.47 5.16 6.29
C THR A 180 3.68 6.16 5.45
N GLU A 181 3.62 5.96 4.14
CA GLU A 181 2.84 6.81 3.24
C GLU A 181 1.34 6.70 3.50
N MET A 182 0.84 5.51 3.85
CA MET A 182 -0.55 5.31 4.28
C MET A 182 -0.91 6.12 5.53
N CYS A 183 -0.01 6.15 6.52
CA CYS A 183 -0.19 6.97 7.73
C CYS A 183 -0.13 8.49 7.44
N ARG A 184 0.61 8.89 6.40
CA ARG A 184 0.75 10.30 5.99
C ARG A 184 -0.31 10.75 5.00
N ALA A 185 -1.03 9.81 4.43
CA ALA A 185 -2.05 10.11 3.42
C ALA A 185 -3.20 10.91 4.03
N ASP A 186 -3.53 11.99 3.37
CA ASP A 186 -4.49 12.99 3.86
C ASP A 186 -5.95 12.61 3.55
N SER A 187 -6.18 11.54 2.76
CA SER A 187 -7.52 11.11 2.36
C SER A 187 -7.60 9.63 2.03
N ALA A 188 -8.81 9.06 2.11
CA ALA A 188 -9.11 7.72 1.65
C ALA A 188 -8.72 7.52 0.18
N LEU A 189 -9.02 8.51 -0.68
CA LEU A 189 -8.67 8.49 -2.10
C LEU A 189 -7.15 8.36 -2.32
N GLU A 190 -6.33 9.03 -1.49
CA GLU A 190 -4.88 8.93 -1.58
C GLU A 190 -4.40 7.53 -1.18
N ARG A 191 -4.88 7.00 -0.05
CA ARG A 191 -4.54 5.65 0.42
C ARG A 191 -4.92 4.58 -0.60
N GLN A 192 -6.16 4.62 -1.12
CA GLN A 192 -6.61 3.73 -2.18
C GLN A 192 -5.70 3.82 -3.42
N GLY A 193 -5.37 5.05 -3.84
CA GLY A 193 -4.50 5.30 -4.99
C GLY A 193 -3.09 4.71 -4.82
N LEU A 194 -2.49 4.83 -3.64
CA LEU A 194 -1.17 4.28 -3.32
C LEU A 194 -1.17 2.74 -3.41
N VAL A 195 -2.10 2.10 -2.72
CA VAL A 195 -2.19 0.62 -2.66
C VAL A 195 -2.48 0.04 -4.03
N LEU A 196 -3.52 0.51 -4.73
CA LEU A 196 -3.90 -0.05 -6.02
C LEU A 196 -2.83 0.16 -7.09
N SER A 197 -2.09 1.29 -7.04
CA SER A 197 -0.96 1.53 -7.93
C SER A 197 0.17 0.53 -7.69
N LEU A 198 0.53 0.27 -6.43
CA LEU A 198 1.57 -0.72 -6.10
C LEU A 198 1.16 -2.13 -6.49
N LEU A 199 -0.06 -2.57 -6.15
CA LEU A 199 -0.58 -3.88 -6.52
C LEU A 199 -0.61 -4.08 -8.04
N SER A 200 -0.93 -3.04 -8.81
CA SER A 200 -0.87 -3.08 -10.28
C SER A 200 0.56 -3.35 -10.79
N VAL A 201 1.56 -2.71 -10.18
CA VAL A 201 2.98 -2.92 -10.52
C VAL A 201 3.40 -4.35 -10.20
N LEU A 202 3.03 -4.87 -9.02
CA LEU A 202 3.37 -6.23 -8.59
C LEU A 202 2.76 -7.28 -9.53
N VAL A 203 1.49 -7.14 -9.88
CA VAL A 203 0.80 -8.03 -10.82
C VAL A 203 1.43 -7.95 -12.22
N ALA A 204 1.73 -6.74 -12.71
CA ALA A 204 2.31 -6.57 -14.04
C ALA A 204 3.71 -7.16 -14.18
N ARG A 205 4.52 -7.12 -13.10
CA ARG A 205 5.92 -7.55 -13.15
C ARG A 205 6.15 -9.00 -12.79
N TYR A 206 5.41 -9.53 -11.81
CA TYR A 206 5.76 -10.80 -11.17
C TYR A 206 4.72 -11.89 -11.30
N SER A 207 3.55 -11.60 -11.88
CA SER A 207 2.55 -12.63 -12.06
C SER A 207 2.90 -13.56 -13.24
N ASN A 208 2.37 -14.78 -13.17
CA ASN A 208 2.45 -15.80 -14.24
C ASN A 208 1.58 -15.47 -15.47
N VAL A 209 0.96 -14.29 -15.51
CA VAL A 209 0.02 -13.91 -16.56
C VAL A 209 0.79 -13.49 -17.80
N THR A 210 0.94 -14.41 -18.75
CA THR A 210 1.50 -14.15 -20.08
C THR A 210 0.47 -13.57 -21.06
N ALA A 211 -0.66 -13.09 -20.53
CA ALA A 211 -1.75 -12.57 -21.35
C ALA A 211 -1.34 -11.28 -22.09
N VAL A 212 -1.95 -11.07 -23.26
CA VAL A 212 -1.74 -9.84 -24.03
C VAL A 212 -2.19 -8.65 -23.20
N PRO A 213 -1.32 -7.65 -22.96
CA PRO A 213 -1.73 -6.45 -22.26
C PRO A 213 -2.95 -5.81 -22.94
N ARG A 214 -3.91 -5.34 -22.15
CA ARG A 214 -4.98 -4.53 -22.71
C ARG A 214 -4.39 -3.31 -23.38
N LYS A 215 -4.78 -3.05 -24.62
CA LYS A 215 -4.45 -1.77 -25.25
C LYS A 215 -5.03 -0.68 -24.38
N PHE A 216 -4.15 0.16 -23.89
CA PHE A 216 -4.56 1.33 -23.14
C PHE A 216 -5.26 2.28 -24.11
N GLN A 217 -6.52 2.55 -23.87
CA GLN A 217 -7.24 3.61 -24.53
C GLN A 217 -7.34 4.79 -23.56
N LEU A 218 -6.98 5.97 -24.07
CA LEU A 218 -7.33 7.22 -23.37
C LEU A 218 -8.84 7.35 -23.45
N GLU A 219 -9.46 7.61 -22.30
CA GLU A 219 -10.89 7.87 -22.16
C GLU A 219 -11.11 9.37 -21.84
N PRO A 220 -10.97 10.28 -22.85
CA PRO A 220 -10.98 11.71 -22.58
C PRO A 220 -12.28 12.17 -21.89
N LEU A 221 -13.40 11.54 -22.23
CA LEU A 221 -14.69 11.85 -21.66
C LEU A 221 -14.76 11.45 -20.16
N ALA A 222 -14.24 10.25 -19.82
CA ALA A 222 -14.18 9.80 -18.43
C ALA A 222 -13.25 10.70 -17.59
N VAL A 223 -12.08 11.04 -18.11
CA VAL A 223 -11.14 11.98 -17.45
C VAL A 223 -11.80 13.35 -17.25
N ARG A 224 -12.53 13.85 -18.24
CA ARG A 224 -13.26 15.10 -18.13
C ARG A 224 -14.33 15.03 -17.01
N LYS A 225 -15.12 13.98 -17.00
CA LYS A 225 -16.14 13.78 -15.93
C LYS A 225 -15.50 13.78 -14.53
N VAL A 226 -14.38 13.07 -14.36
CA VAL A 226 -13.64 13.05 -13.08
C VAL A 226 -13.13 14.44 -12.70
N ARG A 227 -12.58 15.20 -13.64
CA ARG A 227 -12.15 16.57 -13.38
C ARG A 227 -13.33 17.45 -12.97
N ASP A 228 -14.42 17.42 -13.73
CA ASP A 228 -15.62 18.21 -13.46
C ASP A 228 -16.20 17.85 -12.08
N PHE A 229 -16.21 16.55 -11.73
CA PHE A 229 -16.63 16.09 -10.41
C PHE A 229 -15.73 16.63 -9.29
N ILE A 230 -14.41 16.54 -9.45
CA ILE A 230 -13.46 17.08 -8.47
C ILE A 230 -13.64 18.58 -8.30
N HIS A 231 -13.82 19.34 -9.39
CA HIS A 231 -14.06 20.78 -9.32
C HIS A 231 -15.36 21.16 -8.61
N ALA A 232 -16.41 20.33 -8.77
CA ALA A 232 -17.68 20.57 -8.13
C ALA A 232 -17.70 20.19 -6.64
N ASN A 233 -16.88 19.20 -6.24
CA ASN A 233 -16.93 18.58 -4.90
C ASN A 233 -15.60 18.65 -4.15
N TYR A 234 -14.71 19.58 -4.48
CA TYR A 234 -13.37 19.62 -3.89
C TYR A 234 -13.35 19.81 -2.37
N ALA A 235 -14.36 20.47 -1.83
CA ALA A 235 -14.50 20.68 -0.38
C ALA A 235 -14.95 19.44 0.38
N ASP A 236 -15.55 18.48 -0.31
CA ASP A 236 -16.12 17.27 0.27
C ASP A 236 -15.10 16.13 0.38
N ASN A 237 -15.48 15.08 1.09
CA ASN A 237 -14.67 13.88 1.19
C ASN A 237 -14.84 12.99 -0.06
N VAL A 238 -14.14 13.34 -1.14
CA VAL A 238 -14.17 12.62 -2.42
C VAL A 238 -13.46 11.27 -2.27
N SER A 239 -14.18 10.18 -2.57
CA SER A 239 -13.65 8.81 -2.59
C SER A 239 -13.29 8.36 -4.01
N LEU A 240 -12.56 7.25 -4.11
CA LEU A 240 -12.27 6.62 -5.40
C LEU A 240 -13.52 6.00 -6.01
N ASP A 241 -14.44 5.53 -5.17
CA ASP A 241 -15.71 4.96 -5.62
C ASP A 241 -16.59 6.03 -6.27
N ASP A 242 -16.68 7.24 -5.70
CA ASP A 242 -17.39 8.37 -6.32
C ASP A 242 -16.83 8.69 -7.71
N LEU A 243 -15.50 8.71 -7.83
CA LEU A 243 -14.83 8.97 -9.11
C LEU A 243 -15.03 7.82 -10.12
N SER A 244 -15.08 6.58 -9.64
CA SER A 244 -15.34 5.41 -10.47
C SER A 244 -16.77 5.42 -10.99
N GLU A 245 -17.72 5.72 -10.13
CA GLU A 245 -19.15 5.83 -10.49
C GLU A 245 -19.37 6.94 -11.53
N CYS A 246 -18.87 8.14 -11.28
CA CYS A 246 -19.07 9.27 -12.19
C CYS A 246 -18.42 9.05 -13.57
N SER A 247 -17.30 8.33 -13.62
CA SER A 247 -16.56 8.07 -14.86
C SER A 247 -17.04 6.83 -15.62
N GLY A 248 -17.64 5.86 -14.90
CA GLY A 248 -17.96 4.52 -15.41
C GLY A 248 -16.73 3.63 -15.58
N LEU A 249 -15.60 3.97 -14.95
CA LEU A 249 -14.38 3.19 -14.98
C LEU A 249 -14.17 2.46 -13.65
N SER A 250 -13.53 1.29 -13.71
CA SER A 250 -13.05 0.65 -12.48
C SER A 250 -11.95 1.47 -11.80
N PRO A 251 -11.75 1.33 -10.49
CA PRO A 251 -10.73 2.06 -9.74
C PRO A 251 -9.33 2.00 -10.36
N PHE A 252 -8.87 0.81 -10.75
CA PHE A 252 -7.56 0.63 -11.39
C PHE A 252 -7.46 1.32 -12.75
N HIS A 253 -8.51 1.20 -13.58
CA HIS A 253 -8.54 1.84 -14.90
C HIS A 253 -8.57 3.36 -14.75
N LEU A 254 -9.38 3.87 -13.86
CA LEU A 254 -9.47 5.29 -13.54
C LEU A 254 -8.12 5.88 -13.15
N LEU A 255 -7.45 5.31 -12.15
CA LEU A 255 -6.15 5.80 -11.67
C LEU A 255 -5.12 5.86 -12.79
N ARG A 256 -5.03 4.80 -13.60
CA ARG A 256 -4.10 4.73 -14.72
C ARG A 256 -4.44 5.73 -15.84
N THR A 257 -5.72 5.81 -16.21
CA THR A 257 -6.21 6.70 -17.28
C THR A 257 -6.03 8.15 -16.89
N PHE A 258 -6.44 8.50 -15.67
CA PHE A 258 -6.34 9.87 -15.16
C PHE A 258 -4.87 10.32 -15.04
N ARG A 259 -4.01 9.48 -14.40
CA ARG A 259 -2.58 9.78 -14.28
C ARG A 259 -1.91 9.95 -15.65
N ARG A 260 -2.27 9.13 -16.64
CA ARG A 260 -1.69 9.25 -17.99
C ARG A 260 -2.16 10.48 -18.74
N ALA A 261 -3.42 10.89 -18.55
CA ALA A 261 -4.00 12.06 -19.21
C ALA A 261 -3.59 13.39 -18.56
N ILE A 262 -3.52 13.44 -17.22
CA ILE A 262 -3.31 14.66 -16.42
C ILE A 262 -1.85 14.77 -15.93
N GLY A 263 -1.09 13.67 -15.92
CA GLY A 263 0.28 13.63 -15.39
C GLY A 263 0.38 13.34 -13.89
N MET A 264 -0.75 13.37 -13.17
CA MET A 264 -0.80 13.09 -11.72
C MET A 264 -2.07 12.27 -11.36
N PRO A 265 -2.04 11.54 -10.24
CA PRO A 265 -3.22 10.79 -9.79
C PRO A 265 -4.33 11.71 -9.28
N PRO A 266 -5.61 11.23 -9.21
CA PRO A 266 -6.76 12.03 -8.81
C PRO A 266 -6.62 12.73 -7.46
N HIS A 267 -6.08 12.06 -6.44
CA HIS A 267 -5.88 12.65 -5.11
C HIS A 267 -4.90 13.85 -5.12
N ALA A 268 -3.84 13.75 -5.91
CA ALA A 268 -2.89 14.85 -6.07
C ALA A 268 -3.55 16.03 -6.81
N TYR A 269 -4.37 15.73 -7.81
CA TYR A 269 -5.15 16.75 -8.53
C TYR A 269 -6.16 17.43 -7.61
N LEU A 270 -6.91 16.69 -6.80
CA LEU A 270 -7.83 17.23 -5.79
C LEU A 270 -7.10 18.19 -4.82
N ARG A 271 -5.91 17.80 -4.33
CA ARG A 271 -5.10 18.68 -3.47
C ARG A 271 -4.69 19.98 -4.15
N GLN A 272 -4.33 19.93 -5.44
CA GLN A 272 -4.03 21.15 -6.23
C GLN A 272 -5.23 22.09 -6.30
N ILE A 273 -6.41 21.55 -6.59
CA ILE A 273 -7.65 22.34 -6.64
C ILE A 273 -7.94 22.98 -5.29
N ARG A 274 -7.87 22.20 -4.19
CA ARG A 274 -8.06 22.72 -2.83
C ARG A 274 -7.12 23.87 -2.49
N VAL A 275 -5.83 23.72 -2.82
CA VAL A 275 -4.83 24.77 -2.59
C VAL A 275 -5.14 26.00 -3.42
N GLU A 276 -5.54 25.86 -4.69
CA GLU A 276 -5.91 26.99 -5.53
C GLU A 276 -7.12 27.75 -5.00
N GLN A 277 -8.14 27.04 -4.51
CA GLN A 277 -9.30 27.64 -3.85
C GLN A 277 -8.90 28.34 -2.53
N ALA A 278 -8.04 27.72 -1.74
CA ALA A 278 -7.51 28.34 -0.52
C ALA A 278 -6.75 29.63 -0.82
N LYS A 279 -5.96 29.68 -1.89
CA LYS A 279 -5.27 30.92 -2.33
C LYS A 279 -6.27 32.06 -2.58
N GLN A 280 -7.36 31.77 -3.28
CA GLN A 280 -8.40 32.77 -3.57
C GLN A 280 -9.01 33.34 -2.28
N LEU A 281 -9.36 32.47 -1.33
CA LEU A 281 -9.90 32.89 -0.01
C LEU A 281 -8.89 33.72 0.79
N LEU A 282 -7.63 33.29 0.82
CA LEU A 282 -6.57 33.99 1.54
C LEU A 282 -6.27 35.37 0.94
N ALA A 283 -6.35 35.50 -0.37
CA ALA A 283 -6.12 36.77 -1.07
C ALA A 283 -7.19 37.83 -0.69
N VAL A 284 -8.44 37.41 -0.46
CA VAL A 284 -9.53 38.31 0.00
C VAL A 284 -9.56 38.50 1.53
N GLY A 285 -8.58 37.93 2.26
CA GLY A 285 -8.41 38.13 3.68
C GLY A 285 -9.11 37.14 4.59
N THR A 286 -9.65 36.04 4.05
CA THR A 286 -10.24 34.97 4.88
C THR A 286 -9.19 34.42 5.84
N PRO A 287 -9.53 34.19 7.12
CA PRO A 287 -8.66 33.54 8.09
C PRO A 287 -8.20 32.15 7.63
N ILE A 288 -6.95 31.78 7.96
CA ILE A 288 -6.36 30.52 7.44
C ILE A 288 -7.18 29.30 7.89
N SER A 289 -7.71 29.30 9.12
CA SER A 289 -8.55 28.21 9.65
C SER A 289 -9.87 28.08 8.89
N GLU A 290 -10.50 29.21 8.52
CA GLU A 290 -11.73 29.22 7.74
C GLU A 290 -11.46 28.80 6.29
N ALA A 291 -10.37 29.28 5.68
CA ALA A 291 -9.95 28.85 4.35
C ALA A 291 -9.68 27.34 4.31
N ALA A 292 -9.06 26.77 5.37
CA ALA A 292 -8.85 25.34 5.47
C ALA A 292 -10.18 24.57 5.49
N ALA A 293 -11.11 24.95 6.35
CA ALA A 293 -12.42 24.30 6.45
C ALA A 293 -13.22 24.42 5.13
N ALA A 294 -13.26 25.61 4.53
CA ALA A 294 -14.00 25.88 3.30
C ALA A 294 -13.44 25.14 2.06
N THR A 295 -12.20 24.68 2.12
CA THR A 295 -11.55 23.99 1.01
C THR A 295 -11.29 22.50 1.27
N GLY A 296 -11.92 21.91 2.30
CA GLY A 296 -11.91 20.48 2.56
C GLY A 296 -10.61 19.94 3.20
N PHE A 297 -9.81 20.82 3.81
CA PHE A 297 -8.71 20.40 4.68
C PHE A 297 -9.22 20.07 6.08
N VAL A 298 -8.65 19.06 6.72
CA VAL A 298 -9.05 18.62 8.06
C VAL A 298 -8.88 19.76 9.09
N ASP A 299 -7.77 20.50 8.97
CA ASP A 299 -7.44 21.63 9.85
C ASP A 299 -6.43 22.58 9.19
N GLN A 300 -6.12 23.66 9.89
CA GLN A 300 -5.13 24.65 9.46
C GLN A 300 -3.72 24.05 9.32
N SER A 301 -3.33 23.10 10.15
CA SER A 301 -2.00 22.47 10.11
C SER A 301 -1.86 21.61 8.86
N HIS A 302 -2.92 20.92 8.49
CA HIS A 302 -3.00 20.16 7.24
C HIS A 302 -2.87 21.10 6.03
N LEU A 303 -3.65 22.18 5.97
CA LEU A 303 -3.51 23.19 4.92
C LEU A 303 -2.07 23.73 4.86
N ASN A 304 -1.46 24.09 5.99
CA ASN A 304 -0.10 24.60 6.03
C ASN A 304 0.91 23.65 5.40
N ARG A 305 0.85 22.36 5.74
CA ARG A 305 1.76 21.33 5.19
C ARG A 305 1.61 21.20 3.67
N VAL A 306 0.36 21.05 3.20
CA VAL A 306 0.08 20.83 1.77
C VAL A 306 0.39 22.08 0.96
N PHE A 307 -0.01 23.24 1.43
CA PHE A 307 0.23 24.52 0.78
C PHE A 307 1.72 24.81 0.63
N LYS A 308 2.51 24.60 1.70
CA LYS A 308 3.96 24.76 1.65
C LYS A 308 4.63 23.75 0.71
N ARG A 309 4.14 22.50 0.67
CA ARG A 309 4.67 21.47 -0.23
C ARG A 309 4.43 21.82 -1.70
N ILE A 310 3.28 22.42 -2.03
CA ILE A 310 2.90 22.77 -3.40
C ILE A 310 3.48 24.11 -3.86
N LEU A 311 3.45 25.12 -3.01
CA LEU A 311 3.79 26.50 -3.37
C LEU A 311 5.14 26.99 -2.82
N GLY A 312 5.82 26.18 -1.98
CA GLY A 312 7.09 26.53 -1.36
C GLY A 312 6.99 27.53 -0.21
N MET A 313 5.81 28.09 0.07
CA MET A 313 5.57 29.08 1.13
C MET A 313 4.34 28.73 1.97
N THR A 314 4.25 29.30 3.17
CA THR A 314 3.08 29.07 4.04
C THR A 314 1.87 29.89 3.61
N PRO A 315 0.63 29.49 3.94
CA PRO A 315 -0.59 30.28 3.69
C PRO A 315 -0.51 31.68 4.30
N GLY A 316 0.09 31.81 5.49
CA GLY A 316 0.28 33.12 6.14
C GLY A 316 1.23 34.04 5.39
N ALA A 317 2.34 33.51 4.88
CA ALA A 317 3.25 34.26 4.04
C ALA A 317 2.59 34.69 2.73
N TYR A 318 1.81 33.77 2.11
CA TYR A 318 1.05 34.08 0.89
C TYR A 318 0.02 35.20 1.14
N ALA A 319 -0.79 35.11 2.22
CA ALA A 319 -1.79 36.12 2.56
C ALA A 319 -1.18 37.51 2.85
N ALA A 320 0.02 37.53 3.46
CA ALA A 320 0.71 38.81 3.70
C ALA A 320 1.15 39.49 2.40
N VAL A 321 1.70 38.73 1.45
CA VAL A 321 2.16 39.28 0.15
C VAL A 321 0.98 39.68 -0.71
N SER A 322 -0.10 38.87 -0.75
CA SER A 322 -1.28 39.14 -1.59
C SER A 322 -2.04 40.40 -1.20
N ARG A 323 -1.96 40.84 0.07
CA ARG A 323 -2.59 42.08 0.59
C ARG A 323 -1.81 43.34 0.29
N ILE A 324 -0.51 43.24 -0.03
CA ILE A 324 0.33 44.39 -0.35
C ILE A 324 0.13 44.86 -1.83
N GLY A 325 -0.42 43.98 -2.66
CA GLY A 325 -0.64 44.23 -4.09
C GLY A 325 -2.08 44.56 -4.48
N ALA A 326 -3.01 44.65 -3.50
CA ALA A 326 -4.39 45.06 -3.67
C ALA A 326 -4.60 46.47 -3.08
#